data_6c8b412ce2273a0e45c8f4ccfa1de2cb
#
_entry.id   6c8b412ce2273a0e45c8f4ccfa1de2cb
#
_cell.length_a   1.000
_cell.length_b   1.000
_cell.length_c   1.000
_cell.angle_alpha   90.00
_cell.angle_beta   90.00
_cell.angle_gamma   90.00
#
_symmetry.space_group_name_H-M   'P 1'
#
loop_
_entity.id
_entity.type
_entity.pdbx_description
1 polymer ?
#
loop_
_entity_poly.entity_id
_entity_poly.type
_entity_poly.pdbx_seq_one_letter_code
_entity_poly.pdbx_strand_id
1 'polypeptide(L)'
;MKTIFASILFFLSPIFAIAKELPQWFEQDSITAISSRIKSDFSLTLEDGISEMKKLYNGFDKAHINKYISNHYIEVKEIDNKIMLHRKSPRNFGLLCPKFSNWNGRGASPDAEDLIMVKEILSQSKGNGSISNGQRIKYRFSINIPCHDFIQGDSIHVWMPIPLETLRQKNIKIISASHNYIQSKGNSAHNTLYFTDVIPHSSDSIIHFEYVGQYDVYAQHFSKEYILKNIQSYDVNSEIYKKYTNLSHKHIIRLDSLAHCIVGDETNPYLQSELVYEYISSTYPWAGAREYSTIECIPQYVLDEKHGDCGQVALLYISLMRTLGVPARWESGWMLHPWSKNLHDWAEVYFEGIGWVPVDVSFGRYINSSNENERNFFSTSMDNYRFATNNGICSPLYPEKKFIRSETIDFQMGEVETTEGNLFYPGWAKKLEILSITELK
;
A
#
# COMPACT_ATOMS: atom_id res chain seq x y z
N MET A 1 -30.14 25.39 -11.64
CA MET A 1 -30.44 24.00 -11.21
C MET A 1 -30.35 22.95 -12.36
N LYS A 2 -30.00 23.34 -13.59
CA LYS A 2 -29.86 22.43 -14.75
C LYS A 2 -28.39 22.20 -15.19
N THR A 3 -27.43 22.92 -14.62
CA THR A 3 -26.01 22.87 -15.04
C THR A 3 -25.15 21.92 -14.23
N ILE A 4 -25.63 21.44 -13.07
CA ILE A 4 -24.88 20.51 -12.19
C ILE A 4 -25.07 19.05 -12.62
N PHE A 5 -26.19 18.71 -13.31
CA PHE A 5 -26.42 17.35 -13.80
C PHE A 5 -25.59 16.97 -15.04
N ALA A 6 -25.17 17.95 -15.86
CA ALA A 6 -24.39 17.68 -17.07
C ALA A 6 -22.92 17.38 -16.79
N SER A 7 -22.36 17.89 -15.67
CA SER A 7 -20.97 17.68 -15.28
C SER A 7 -20.71 16.29 -14.67
N ILE A 8 -21.75 15.68 -14.07
CA ILE A 8 -21.65 14.34 -13.46
C ILE A 8 -21.65 13.24 -14.53
N LEU A 9 -22.33 13.46 -15.67
CA LEU A 9 -22.38 12.47 -16.75
C LEU A 9 -21.07 12.35 -17.54
N PHE A 10 -20.22 13.39 -17.57
CA PHE A 10 -18.98 13.36 -18.34
C PHE A 10 -17.82 12.64 -17.64
N PHE A 11 -17.86 12.52 -16.30
CA PHE A 11 -16.83 11.80 -15.51
C PHE A 11 -17.12 10.29 -15.35
N LEU A 12 -18.29 9.82 -15.74
CA LEU A 12 -18.69 8.41 -15.66
C LEU A 12 -18.32 7.60 -16.93
N SER A 13 -17.88 8.26 -18.02
CA SER A 13 -17.66 7.58 -19.31
C SER A 13 -16.56 6.50 -19.34
N PRO A 14 -15.44 6.55 -18.60
CA PRO A 14 -14.50 5.43 -18.54
C PRO A 14 -14.99 4.27 -17.67
N ILE A 15 -15.91 4.50 -16.72
CA ILE A 15 -16.50 3.44 -15.88
C ILE A 15 -17.54 2.64 -16.67
N PHE A 16 -18.25 3.26 -17.61
CA PHE A 16 -19.24 2.58 -18.45
C PHE A 16 -18.70 1.53 -19.40
N ALA A 17 -17.42 1.59 -19.77
CA ALA A 17 -16.82 0.58 -20.64
C ALA A 17 -16.53 -0.76 -19.90
N ILE A 18 -16.34 -0.70 -18.58
CA ILE A 18 -16.19 -1.88 -17.72
C ILE A 18 -17.54 -2.30 -17.13
N ALA A 19 -18.43 -1.35 -16.88
CA ALA A 19 -19.74 -1.53 -16.25
C ALA A 19 -20.78 -2.24 -17.15
N LYS A 20 -20.49 -2.48 -18.42
CA LYS A 20 -21.44 -3.17 -19.32
C LYS A 20 -21.71 -4.62 -18.96
N GLU A 21 -20.92 -5.22 -18.09
CA GLU A 21 -21.04 -6.58 -17.61
C GLU A 21 -21.49 -6.71 -16.15
N LEU A 22 -21.57 -5.58 -15.40
CA LEU A 22 -22.00 -5.57 -14.01
C LEU A 22 -23.52 -5.33 -13.90
N PRO A 23 -24.20 -6.04 -12.98
CA PRO A 23 -25.61 -5.80 -12.71
C PRO A 23 -25.86 -4.34 -12.27
N GLN A 24 -26.99 -3.75 -12.67
CA GLN A 24 -27.33 -2.35 -12.38
C GLN A 24 -27.35 -2.03 -10.87
N TRP A 25 -27.66 -3.00 -10.01
CA TRP A 25 -27.63 -2.88 -8.55
C TRP A 25 -26.21 -2.78 -7.99
N PHE A 26 -25.20 -3.31 -8.68
CA PHE A 26 -23.81 -3.28 -8.24
C PHE A 26 -23.23 -1.85 -8.23
N GLU A 27 -23.54 -1.02 -9.22
CA GLU A 27 -23.09 0.38 -9.27
C GLU A 27 -23.69 1.20 -8.12
N GLN A 28 -24.98 1.02 -7.82
CA GLN A 28 -25.67 1.74 -6.75
C GLN A 28 -25.16 1.31 -5.37
N ASP A 29 -24.91 0.04 -5.16
CA ASP A 29 -24.32 -0.50 -3.94
C ASP A 29 -22.86 -0.02 -3.76
N SER A 30 -22.07 0.07 -4.82
CA SER A 30 -20.71 0.60 -4.80
C SER A 30 -20.67 2.07 -4.39
N ILE A 31 -21.54 2.90 -4.94
CA ILE A 31 -21.66 4.33 -4.60
C ILE A 31 -22.06 4.50 -3.14
N THR A 32 -23.04 3.74 -2.67
CA THR A 32 -23.50 3.75 -1.28
C THR A 32 -22.39 3.30 -0.34
N ALA A 33 -21.69 2.24 -0.66
CA ALA A 33 -20.56 1.71 0.11
C ALA A 33 -19.41 2.73 0.20
N ILE A 34 -19.01 3.34 -0.91
CA ILE A 34 -17.96 4.37 -0.93
C ILE A 34 -18.39 5.60 -0.11
N SER A 35 -19.62 6.06 -0.24
CA SER A 35 -20.15 7.18 0.55
C SER A 35 -20.11 6.88 2.05
N SER A 36 -20.52 5.69 2.45
CA SER A 36 -20.50 5.25 3.85
C SER A 36 -19.06 5.19 4.40
N ARG A 37 -18.12 4.70 3.59
CA ARG A 37 -16.70 4.64 3.97
C ARG A 37 -16.05 6.01 4.07
N ILE A 38 -16.39 6.95 3.20
CA ILE A 38 -15.98 8.35 3.32
C ILE A 38 -16.47 8.93 4.65
N LYS A 39 -17.72 8.69 5.02
CA LYS A 39 -18.28 9.15 6.32
C LYS A 39 -17.55 8.49 7.51
N SER A 40 -17.15 7.24 7.38
CA SER A 40 -16.36 6.54 8.41
C SER A 40 -14.94 7.11 8.55
N ASP A 41 -14.30 7.45 7.44
CA ASP A 41 -12.97 8.08 7.47
C ASP A 41 -13.02 9.52 8.02
N PHE A 42 -14.06 10.29 7.67
CA PHE A 42 -14.27 11.66 8.13
C PHE A 42 -15.32 11.70 9.25
N SER A 43 -15.01 11.04 10.37
CA SER A 43 -15.95 10.82 11.47
C SER A 43 -15.73 11.74 12.67
N LEU A 44 -14.62 12.51 12.73
CA LEU A 44 -14.40 13.46 13.82
C LEU A 44 -15.05 14.81 13.52
N THR A 45 -15.80 15.33 14.49
CA THR A 45 -16.22 16.73 14.41
C THR A 45 -15.00 17.66 14.57
N LEU A 46 -15.12 18.90 14.09
CA LEU A 46 -14.06 19.90 14.28
C LEU A 46 -13.75 20.13 15.77
N GLU A 47 -14.78 20.10 16.62
CA GLU A 47 -14.64 20.28 18.08
C GLU A 47 -13.91 19.14 18.73
N ASP A 48 -14.28 17.89 18.43
CA ASP A 48 -13.64 16.69 18.96
C ASP A 48 -12.18 16.62 18.52
N GLY A 49 -11.89 16.83 17.24
CA GLY A 49 -10.53 16.84 16.72
C GLY A 49 -9.65 17.91 17.37
N ILE A 50 -10.17 19.14 17.57
CA ILE A 50 -9.48 20.21 18.31
C ILE A 50 -9.23 19.78 19.77
N SER A 51 -10.22 19.15 20.42
CA SER A 51 -10.08 18.67 21.78
C SER A 51 -8.97 17.63 21.92
N GLU A 52 -8.91 16.67 20.99
CA GLU A 52 -7.86 15.65 20.96
C GLU A 52 -6.48 16.25 20.69
N MET A 53 -6.35 17.15 19.69
CA MET A 53 -5.06 17.80 19.39
C MET A 53 -4.53 18.64 20.56
N LYS A 54 -5.42 19.30 21.32
CA LYS A 54 -5.02 20.01 22.57
C LYS A 54 -4.47 19.08 23.64
N LYS A 55 -5.00 17.87 23.77
CA LYS A 55 -4.50 16.86 24.72
C LYS A 55 -3.16 16.30 24.30
N LEU A 56 -2.96 16.08 22.99
CA LEU A 56 -1.76 15.47 22.44
C LEU A 56 -0.58 16.46 22.32
N TYR A 57 -0.85 17.73 22.03
CA TYR A 57 0.20 18.68 21.63
C TYR A 57 0.20 19.91 22.51
N ASN A 58 1.17 19.99 23.42
CA ASN A 58 1.39 21.19 24.23
C ASN A 58 1.71 22.39 23.31
N GLY A 59 0.94 23.48 23.45
CA GLY A 59 1.07 24.66 22.60
C GLY A 59 0.32 24.58 21.27
N PHE A 60 -0.60 23.61 21.09
CA PHE A 60 -1.60 23.67 20.03
C PHE A 60 -2.52 24.86 20.24
N ASP A 61 -2.70 25.67 19.20
CA ASP A 61 -3.55 26.87 19.25
C ASP A 61 -4.71 26.74 18.25
N LYS A 62 -5.92 26.65 18.77
CA LYS A 62 -7.15 26.57 17.96
C LYS A 62 -7.39 27.81 17.09
N ALA A 63 -6.83 28.97 17.46
CA ALA A 63 -6.97 30.20 16.65
C ALA A 63 -6.31 30.03 15.27
N HIS A 64 -5.38 29.09 15.13
CA HIS A 64 -4.69 28.79 13.87
C HIS A 64 -5.31 27.65 13.08
N ILE A 65 -6.50 27.15 13.43
CA ILE A 65 -7.11 25.95 12.81
C ILE A 65 -7.22 26.08 11.29
N ASN A 66 -7.69 27.21 10.78
CA ASN A 66 -7.80 27.47 9.34
C ASN A 66 -6.44 27.42 8.63
N LYS A 67 -5.38 27.92 9.29
CA LYS A 67 -4.00 27.84 8.78
C LYS A 67 -3.49 26.39 8.77
N TYR A 68 -3.82 25.58 9.77
CA TYR A 68 -3.45 24.18 9.79
C TYR A 68 -4.15 23.39 8.69
N ILE A 69 -5.42 23.68 8.41
CA ILE A 69 -6.17 23.08 7.31
C ILE A 69 -5.59 23.54 5.96
N SER A 70 -5.38 24.83 5.74
CA SER A 70 -4.84 25.35 4.47
C SER A 70 -3.40 24.91 4.18
N ASN A 71 -2.65 24.52 5.20
CA ASN A 71 -1.30 23.94 5.05
C ASN A 71 -1.31 22.40 4.96
N HIS A 72 -2.46 21.76 4.84
CA HIS A 72 -2.64 20.30 4.75
C HIS A 72 -2.12 19.52 5.97
N TYR A 73 -2.03 20.15 7.15
CA TYR A 73 -1.69 19.46 8.40
C TYR A 73 -2.90 18.75 9.03
N ILE A 74 -4.10 19.14 8.62
CA ILE A 74 -5.38 18.60 9.05
C ILE A 74 -6.23 18.39 7.81
N GLU A 75 -6.54 17.13 7.50
CA GLU A 75 -7.42 16.78 6.39
C GLU A 75 -8.89 16.91 6.81
N VAL A 76 -9.67 17.64 6.02
CA VAL A 76 -11.09 17.90 6.27
C VAL A 76 -11.95 17.62 5.04
N LYS A 77 -13.21 17.32 5.28
CA LYS A 77 -14.24 17.18 4.24
C LYS A 77 -15.57 17.70 4.71
N GLU A 78 -16.33 18.34 3.83
CA GLU A 78 -17.71 18.68 4.10
C GLU A 78 -18.61 17.46 3.91
N ILE A 79 -19.32 17.07 4.97
CA ILE A 79 -20.26 15.95 5.00
C ILE A 79 -21.56 16.44 5.66
N ASP A 80 -22.67 16.28 4.97
CA ASP A 80 -24.00 16.68 5.46
C ASP A 80 -24.00 18.14 5.97
N ASN A 81 -23.37 19.06 5.23
CA ASN A 81 -23.20 20.50 5.54
C ASN A 81 -22.39 20.79 6.82
N LYS A 82 -21.51 19.85 7.23
CA LYS A 82 -20.59 20.02 8.37
C LYS A 82 -19.16 19.74 7.94
N ILE A 83 -18.22 20.51 8.47
CA ILE A 83 -16.79 20.23 8.31
C ILE A 83 -16.42 19.10 9.28
N MET A 84 -16.04 17.98 8.69
CA MET A 84 -15.58 16.80 9.41
C MET A 84 -14.08 16.61 9.18
N LEU A 85 -13.38 16.16 10.21
CA LEU A 85 -11.96 15.83 10.13
C LEU A 85 -11.79 14.33 9.85
N HIS A 86 -10.76 14.02 9.08
CA HIS A 86 -10.30 12.63 8.96
C HIS A 86 -9.94 12.08 10.35
N ARG A 87 -10.39 10.88 10.67
CA ARG A 87 -10.26 10.24 12.00
C ARG A 87 -8.82 10.12 12.49
N LYS A 88 -7.83 10.11 11.58
CA LYS A 88 -6.39 10.11 11.92
C LYS A 88 -5.79 11.52 12.01
N SER A 89 -6.56 12.59 11.74
CA SER A 89 -6.04 13.97 11.75
C SER A 89 -5.33 14.35 13.05
N PRO A 90 -5.78 13.97 14.26
CA PRO A 90 -5.03 14.30 15.48
C PRO A 90 -3.62 13.72 15.49
N ARG A 91 -3.45 12.45 15.08
CA ARG A 91 -2.13 11.82 14.96
C ARG A 91 -1.32 12.41 13.81
N ASN A 92 -1.92 12.57 12.64
CA ASN A 92 -1.26 13.10 11.45
C ASN A 92 -0.77 14.53 11.66
N PHE A 93 -1.51 15.34 12.40
CA PHE A 93 -1.10 16.70 12.75
C PHE A 93 0.30 16.75 13.39
N GLY A 94 0.59 15.86 14.32
CA GLY A 94 1.92 15.77 14.95
C GLY A 94 3.02 15.29 14.01
N LEU A 95 2.66 14.56 12.95
CA LEU A 95 3.62 14.11 11.94
C LEU A 95 3.88 15.19 10.87
N LEU A 96 2.87 16.00 10.56
CA LEU A 96 2.88 16.93 9.44
C LEU A 96 3.20 18.38 9.83
N CYS A 97 2.74 18.83 11.00
CA CYS A 97 2.96 20.22 11.42
C CYS A 97 4.41 20.43 11.88
N PRO A 98 5.20 21.31 11.25
CA PRO A 98 6.63 21.49 11.55
C PRO A 98 6.93 21.85 13.01
N LYS A 99 5.97 22.47 13.72
CA LYS A 99 6.12 22.83 15.14
C LYS A 99 6.16 21.60 16.06
N PHE A 100 5.54 20.48 15.64
CA PHE A 100 5.38 19.27 16.44
C PHE A 100 6.03 18.05 15.82
N SER A 101 6.32 18.11 14.51
CA SER A 101 6.94 17.05 13.75
C SER A 101 8.45 17.05 13.91
N ASN A 102 9.04 15.86 13.94
CA ASN A 102 10.47 15.65 13.80
C ASN A 102 10.90 15.52 12.33
N TRP A 103 10.00 15.79 11.39
CA TRP A 103 10.29 15.72 9.97
C TRP A 103 11.32 16.79 9.56
N ASN A 104 12.42 16.34 8.99
CA ASN A 104 13.52 17.18 8.53
C ASN A 104 13.91 16.94 7.07
N GLY A 105 12.98 16.39 6.28
CA GLY A 105 13.22 15.97 4.90
C GLY A 105 13.68 14.53 4.72
N ARG A 106 14.01 13.81 5.81
CA ARG A 106 14.40 12.39 5.77
C ARG A 106 13.74 11.53 6.86
N GLY A 107 12.78 12.08 7.57
CA GLY A 107 12.06 11.39 8.65
C GLY A 107 12.73 11.48 10.01
N ALA A 108 11.94 11.15 11.02
CA ALA A 108 12.39 11.01 12.38
C ALA A 108 13.35 9.82 12.50
N SER A 109 14.22 9.86 13.49
CA SER A 109 15.21 8.85 13.82
C SER A 109 14.80 7.43 13.43
N PRO A 110 15.57 6.72 12.59
CA PRO A 110 15.30 5.32 12.28
C PRO A 110 15.38 4.50 13.57
N ASP A 111 14.65 3.39 13.61
CA ASP A 111 14.98 2.36 14.59
C ASP A 111 16.45 1.97 14.35
N ALA A 112 17.24 1.92 15.40
CA ALA A 112 18.66 1.55 15.27
C ALA A 112 18.83 0.18 14.58
N GLU A 113 17.84 -0.68 14.77
CA GLU A 113 17.70 -2.00 14.17
C GLU A 113 17.61 -1.95 12.64
N ASP A 114 16.93 -0.97 12.06
CA ASP A 114 16.85 -0.81 10.59
C ASP A 114 18.23 -0.54 9.99
N LEU A 115 19.04 0.31 10.63
CA LEU A 115 20.40 0.59 10.17
C LEU A 115 21.33 -0.60 10.38
N ILE A 116 21.19 -1.35 11.46
CA ILE A 116 21.94 -2.60 11.72
C ILE A 116 21.62 -3.61 10.62
N MET A 117 20.36 -3.85 10.32
CA MET A 117 19.92 -4.75 9.25
C MET A 117 20.48 -4.34 7.89
N VAL A 118 20.42 -3.06 7.53
CA VAL A 118 20.98 -2.55 6.27
C VAL A 118 22.48 -2.82 6.18
N LYS A 119 23.26 -2.54 7.24
CA LYS A 119 24.69 -2.80 7.30
C LYS A 119 25.02 -4.28 7.14
N GLU A 120 24.25 -5.13 7.79
CA GLU A 120 24.42 -6.57 7.69
C GLU A 120 24.17 -7.07 6.26
N ILE A 121 23.07 -6.65 5.61
CA ILE A 121 22.76 -7.03 4.23
C ILE A 121 23.86 -6.54 3.28
N LEU A 122 24.29 -5.28 3.40
CA LEU A 122 25.35 -4.73 2.57
C LEU A 122 26.67 -5.48 2.73
N SER A 123 27.02 -5.92 3.95
CA SER A 123 28.26 -6.65 4.22
C SER A 123 28.30 -8.05 3.58
N GLN A 124 27.14 -8.68 3.38
CA GLN A 124 27.02 -10.02 2.82
C GLN A 124 26.64 -10.01 1.33
N SER A 125 26.17 -8.88 0.80
CA SER A 125 25.73 -8.76 -0.57
C SER A 125 26.88 -8.62 -1.55
N LYS A 126 26.72 -9.23 -2.74
CA LYS A 126 27.63 -9.02 -3.88
C LYS A 126 27.30 -7.76 -4.68
N GLY A 127 26.22 -7.05 -4.36
CA GLY A 127 25.78 -5.86 -5.07
C GLY A 127 25.32 -6.08 -6.53
N ASN A 128 25.06 -7.31 -6.93
CA ASN A 128 24.71 -7.70 -8.30
C ASN A 128 23.28 -8.24 -8.44
N GLY A 129 22.43 -7.99 -7.44
CA GLY A 129 21.04 -8.44 -7.41
C GLY A 129 20.86 -9.92 -7.02
N SER A 130 21.94 -10.65 -6.70
CA SER A 130 21.78 -11.98 -6.12
C SER A 130 21.18 -11.88 -4.72
N ILE A 131 20.31 -12.84 -4.39
CA ILE A 131 19.69 -12.92 -3.07
C ILE A 131 20.70 -13.33 -2.00
N SER A 132 20.54 -12.78 -0.79
CA SER A 132 21.38 -13.05 0.38
C SER A 132 20.55 -13.02 1.67
N ASN A 133 21.18 -13.25 2.81
CA ASN A 133 20.56 -13.11 4.15
C ASN A 133 19.22 -13.82 4.25
N GLY A 134 19.14 -15.08 3.84
CA GLY A 134 17.89 -15.83 3.80
C GLY A 134 17.33 -16.07 5.20
N GLN A 135 16.02 -15.94 5.33
CA GLN A 135 15.30 -16.27 6.55
C GLN A 135 14.09 -17.14 6.23
N ARG A 136 13.78 -18.07 7.12
CA ARG A 136 12.53 -18.82 7.14
C ARG A 136 11.60 -18.24 8.17
N ILE A 137 10.46 -17.71 7.72
CA ILE A 137 9.44 -17.15 8.58
C ILE A 137 8.24 -18.10 8.64
N LYS A 138 7.92 -18.55 9.87
CA LYS A 138 6.68 -19.24 10.17
C LYS A 138 5.72 -18.24 10.80
N TYR A 139 4.49 -18.19 10.31
CA TYR A 139 3.50 -17.19 10.72
C TYR A 139 2.12 -17.79 10.83
N ARG A 140 1.24 -17.08 11.55
CA ARG A 140 -0.19 -17.35 11.64
C ARG A 140 -0.94 -16.13 11.12
N PHE A 141 -1.88 -16.34 10.23
CA PHE A 141 -2.82 -15.31 9.81
C PHE A 141 -4.22 -15.70 10.24
N SER A 142 -4.94 -14.79 10.88
CA SER A 142 -6.30 -15.04 11.35
C SER A 142 -7.24 -13.88 11.04
N ILE A 143 -8.51 -14.19 10.82
CA ILE A 143 -9.63 -13.26 10.69
C ILE A 143 -10.71 -13.69 11.68
N ASN A 144 -11.19 -12.74 12.48
CA ASN A 144 -12.26 -12.92 13.45
C ASN A 144 -13.44 -12.03 13.08
N ILE A 145 -14.63 -12.61 12.98
CA ILE A 145 -15.83 -11.95 12.47
C ILE A 145 -16.94 -12.07 13.51
N PRO A 146 -17.32 -10.98 14.19
CA PRO A 146 -18.50 -10.96 15.09
C PRO A 146 -19.78 -11.21 14.30
N CYS A 147 -20.71 -12.01 14.83
CA CYS A 147 -21.91 -12.44 14.11
C CYS A 147 -23.19 -11.70 14.49
N HIS A 148 -23.13 -10.66 15.33
CA HIS A 148 -24.30 -10.00 15.90
C HIS A 148 -25.23 -9.31 14.87
N ASP A 149 -24.70 -8.92 13.70
CA ASP A 149 -25.44 -8.18 12.66
C ASP A 149 -25.78 -9.04 11.43
N PHE A 150 -25.56 -10.36 11.49
CA PHE A 150 -25.73 -11.21 10.32
C PHE A 150 -26.99 -12.08 10.39
N ILE A 151 -27.47 -12.51 9.23
CA ILE A 151 -28.54 -13.51 9.10
C ILE A 151 -27.99 -14.87 9.48
N GLN A 152 -28.57 -15.44 10.51
CA GLN A 152 -28.20 -16.79 11.00
C GLN A 152 -28.47 -17.86 9.91
N GLY A 153 -27.54 -18.77 9.73
CA GLY A 153 -27.63 -19.82 8.72
C GLY A 153 -27.19 -19.39 7.32
N ASP A 154 -26.83 -18.11 7.13
CA ASP A 154 -26.28 -17.61 5.88
C ASP A 154 -24.81 -18.03 5.68
N SER A 155 -24.32 -17.94 4.44
CA SER A 155 -22.93 -18.28 4.11
C SER A 155 -22.03 -17.06 4.29
N ILE A 156 -20.85 -17.33 4.83
CA ILE A 156 -19.75 -16.35 4.93
C ILE A 156 -18.57 -16.80 4.08
N HIS A 157 -17.97 -15.88 3.36
CA HIS A 157 -16.88 -16.09 2.44
C HIS A 157 -15.69 -15.20 2.82
N VAL A 158 -14.51 -15.81 2.93
CA VAL A 158 -13.31 -15.14 3.41
C VAL A 158 -12.13 -15.42 2.47
N TRP A 159 -11.47 -14.37 2.01
CA TRP A 159 -10.22 -14.46 1.26
C TRP A 159 -9.10 -13.96 2.16
N MET A 160 -8.10 -14.78 2.40
CA MET A 160 -6.93 -14.45 3.21
C MET A 160 -5.69 -14.39 2.32
N PRO A 161 -4.83 -13.37 2.49
CA PRO A 161 -3.61 -13.26 1.69
C PRO A 161 -2.59 -14.34 2.07
N ILE A 162 -1.87 -14.85 1.06
CA ILE A 162 -0.69 -15.70 1.23
C ILE A 162 0.49 -15.11 0.43
N PRO A 163 1.74 -15.46 0.77
CA PRO A 163 2.91 -14.96 0.06
C PRO A 163 2.86 -15.27 -1.44
N LEU A 164 3.38 -14.36 -2.26
CA LEU A 164 3.71 -14.62 -3.66
C LEU A 164 5.01 -15.41 -3.77
N GLU A 165 5.08 -16.36 -4.69
CA GLU A 165 6.37 -16.93 -5.07
C GLU A 165 7.11 -15.98 -6.01
N THR A 166 8.27 -15.50 -5.59
CA THR A 166 9.11 -14.55 -6.32
C THR A 166 10.58 -14.96 -6.22
N LEU A 167 11.48 -14.15 -6.81
CA LEU A 167 12.92 -14.37 -6.61
C LEU A 167 13.30 -14.28 -5.12
N ARG A 168 12.69 -13.35 -4.39
CA ARG A 168 12.95 -13.09 -2.97
C ARG A 168 12.12 -13.93 -2.00
N GLN A 169 11.02 -14.52 -2.45
CA GLN A 169 10.13 -15.36 -1.63
C GLN A 169 9.93 -16.73 -2.24
N LYS A 170 10.26 -17.78 -1.50
CA LYS A 170 10.26 -19.18 -1.99
C LYS A 170 9.77 -20.15 -0.92
N ASN A 171 9.59 -21.40 -1.32
CA ASN A 171 9.27 -22.50 -0.42
C ASN A 171 8.03 -22.24 0.43
N ILE A 172 7.02 -21.62 -0.16
CA ILE A 172 5.76 -21.27 0.48
C ILE A 172 4.98 -22.55 0.81
N LYS A 173 4.60 -22.72 2.07
CA LYS A 173 3.84 -23.90 2.56
C LYS A 173 2.74 -23.45 3.48
N ILE A 174 1.53 -23.99 3.27
CA ILE A 174 0.45 -23.95 4.24
C ILE A 174 0.59 -25.19 5.13
N ILE A 175 0.82 -24.96 6.43
CA ILE A 175 1.10 -26.01 7.42
C ILE A 175 -0.20 -26.55 8.00
N SER A 176 -1.13 -25.65 8.34
CA SER A 176 -2.46 -25.99 8.84
C SER A 176 -3.45 -24.86 8.53
N ALA A 177 -4.72 -25.20 8.50
CA ALA A 177 -5.81 -24.26 8.36
C ALA A 177 -7.00 -24.71 9.21
N SER A 178 -7.81 -23.77 9.69
CA SER A 178 -8.98 -24.02 10.53
C SER A 178 -10.13 -24.70 9.76
N HIS A 179 -10.21 -24.48 8.45
CA HIS A 179 -11.26 -24.96 7.57
C HIS A 179 -10.65 -25.48 6.25
N ASN A 180 -11.45 -26.20 5.47
CA ASN A 180 -11.11 -26.49 4.09
C ASN A 180 -10.98 -25.18 3.30
N TYR A 181 -10.03 -25.12 2.38
CA TYR A 181 -9.77 -23.91 1.60
C TYR A 181 -9.56 -24.20 0.11
N ILE A 182 -9.74 -23.15 -0.69
CA ILE A 182 -9.34 -23.14 -2.09
C ILE A 182 -8.19 -22.13 -2.22
N GLN A 183 -7.08 -22.58 -2.78
CA GLN A 183 -5.92 -21.69 -3.03
C GLN A 183 -5.98 -21.12 -4.45
N SER A 184 -5.66 -19.85 -4.61
CA SER A 184 -5.50 -19.21 -5.93
C SER A 184 -4.39 -19.88 -6.74
N LYS A 185 -4.50 -19.76 -8.07
CA LYS A 185 -3.46 -20.28 -8.97
C LYS A 185 -2.19 -19.43 -8.87
N GLY A 186 -1.01 -20.03 -9.05
CA GLY A 186 0.27 -19.43 -8.80
C GLY A 186 0.66 -18.21 -9.69
N ASN A 187 -0.12 -17.90 -10.72
CA ASN A 187 0.04 -16.70 -11.55
C ASN A 187 -0.96 -15.57 -11.22
N SER A 188 -1.70 -15.71 -10.14
CA SER A 188 -2.61 -14.66 -9.66
C SER A 188 -1.83 -13.46 -9.11
N ALA A 189 -2.25 -12.24 -9.46
CA ALA A 189 -1.64 -11.03 -8.92
C ALA A 189 -1.92 -10.85 -7.42
N HIS A 190 -3.01 -11.41 -6.93
CA HIS A 190 -3.36 -11.51 -5.52
C HIS A 190 -3.42 -12.98 -5.11
N ASN A 191 -2.48 -13.45 -4.31
CA ASN A 191 -2.49 -14.82 -3.82
C ASN A 191 -3.42 -14.96 -2.63
N THR A 192 -4.36 -15.92 -2.73
CA THR A 192 -5.43 -16.10 -1.74
C THR A 192 -5.55 -17.52 -1.25
N LEU A 193 -5.93 -17.68 0.03
CA LEU A 193 -6.69 -18.81 0.53
C LEU A 193 -8.14 -18.38 0.72
N TYR A 194 -9.04 -19.04 0.06
CA TYR A 194 -10.48 -18.81 0.18
C TYR A 194 -11.10 -19.83 1.11
N PHE A 195 -11.89 -19.34 2.06
CA PHE A 195 -12.63 -20.13 3.04
C PHE A 195 -14.11 -19.80 2.97
N THR A 196 -14.93 -20.76 3.39
CA THR A 196 -16.37 -20.55 3.58
C THR A 196 -16.84 -21.29 4.82
N ASP A 197 -17.83 -20.74 5.49
CA ASP A 197 -18.53 -21.35 6.62
C ASP A 197 -19.98 -20.85 6.65
N VAL A 198 -20.75 -21.33 7.61
CA VAL A 198 -22.14 -20.94 7.87
C VAL A 198 -22.18 -20.08 9.14
N ILE A 199 -22.90 -18.96 9.08
CA ILE A 199 -23.08 -18.06 10.22
C ILE A 199 -23.87 -18.80 11.32
N PRO A 200 -23.29 -18.91 12.52
CA PRO A 200 -23.91 -19.67 13.62
C PRO A 200 -25.20 -19.03 14.12
N HIS A 201 -26.07 -19.85 14.73
CA HIS A 201 -27.36 -19.41 15.27
C HIS A 201 -27.27 -18.58 16.59
N SER A 202 -26.07 -18.19 17.01
CA SER A 202 -25.85 -17.34 18.18
C SER A 202 -25.27 -15.99 17.78
N SER A 203 -25.95 -14.91 18.10
CA SER A 203 -25.49 -13.54 17.81
C SER A 203 -24.21 -13.15 18.53
N ASP A 204 -23.89 -13.78 19.66
CA ASP A 204 -22.69 -13.50 20.44
C ASP A 204 -21.47 -14.29 19.96
N SER A 205 -21.64 -15.09 18.89
CA SER A 205 -20.57 -15.89 18.32
C SER A 205 -19.58 -15.05 17.51
N ILE A 206 -18.33 -15.54 17.50
CA ILE A 206 -17.27 -15.04 16.61
C ILE A 206 -16.88 -16.21 15.71
N ILE A 207 -16.96 -16.00 14.40
CA ILE A 207 -16.41 -16.96 13.43
C ILE A 207 -14.91 -16.67 13.32
N HIS A 208 -14.11 -17.71 13.43
CA HIS A 208 -12.66 -17.64 13.41
C HIS A 208 -12.10 -18.43 12.23
N PHE A 209 -11.44 -17.73 11.32
CA PHE A 209 -10.65 -18.33 10.25
C PHE A 209 -9.18 -18.14 10.53
N GLU A 210 -8.40 -19.20 10.38
CA GLU A 210 -6.96 -19.19 10.64
C GLU A 210 -6.23 -20.12 9.69
N TYR A 211 -5.02 -19.73 9.31
CA TYR A 211 -4.03 -20.66 8.77
C TYR A 211 -2.64 -20.38 9.34
N VAL A 212 -1.82 -21.39 9.41
CA VAL A 212 -0.40 -21.32 9.70
C VAL A 212 0.37 -21.58 8.42
N GLY A 213 1.22 -20.64 8.05
CA GLY A 213 2.08 -20.73 6.87
C GLY A 213 3.56 -20.61 7.20
N GLN A 214 4.38 -20.94 6.23
CA GLN A 214 5.82 -20.79 6.25
C GLN A 214 6.33 -20.42 4.87
N TYR A 215 7.33 -19.57 4.79
CA TYR A 215 8.04 -19.23 3.56
C TYR A 215 9.50 -18.87 3.85
N ASP A 216 10.33 -18.94 2.81
CA ASP A 216 11.69 -18.45 2.84
C ASP A 216 11.78 -17.10 2.15
N VAL A 217 12.39 -16.10 2.79
CA VAL A 217 12.54 -14.75 2.28
C VAL A 217 14.00 -14.33 2.30
N TYR A 218 14.41 -13.55 1.32
CA TYR A 218 15.79 -13.16 1.09
C TYR A 218 15.89 -11.67 0.85
N ALA A 219 16.97 -11.05 1.34
CA ALA A 219 17.38 -9.72 0.91
C ALA A 219 17.90 -9.74 -0.54
N GLN A 220 17.76 -8.61 -1.21
CA GLN A 220 18.30 -8.38 -2.55
C GLN A 220 18.90 -6.98 -2.63
N HIS A 221 20.12 -6.86 -3.13
CA HIS A 221 20.81 -5.58 -3.26
C HIS A 221 21.50 -5.46 -4.62
N PHE A 222 21.29 -4.30 -5.26
CA PHE A 222 22.01 -3.90 -6.47
C PHE A 222 22.85 -2.66 -6.18
N SER A 223 24.16 -2.74 -6.38
CA SER A 223 25.02 -1.56 -6.26
C SER A 223 24.86 -0.64 -7.47
N LYS A 224 25.07 0.64 -7.25
CA LYS A 224 25.08 1.68 -8.30
C LYS A 224 26.03 1.33 -9.44
N GLU A 225 27.25 0.86 -9.11
CA GLU A 225 28.28 0.48 -10.07
C GLU A 225 27.82 -0.69 -10.94
N TYR A 226 27.15 -1.68 -10.33
CA TYR A 226 26.64 -2.82 -11.06
C TYR A 226 25.54 -2.40 -12.04
N ILE A 227 24.59 -1.56 -11.60
CA ILE A 227 23.49 -1.09 -12.44
C ILE A 227 24.05 -0.27 -13.61
N LEU A 228 24.85 0.75 -13.34
CA LEU A 228 25.40 1.62 -14.39
C LEU A 228 26.25 0.88 -15.42
N LYS A 229 26.92 -0.19 -15.00
CA LYS A 229 27.75 -1.02 -15.90
C LYS A 229 26.92 -1.93 -16.81
N ASN A 230 25.75 -2.39 -16.37
CA ASN A 230 25.01 -3.46 -17.02
C ASN A 230 23.69 -2.99 -17.65
N ILE A 231 23.22 -1.78 -17.36
CA ILE A 231 21.98 -1.24 -17.91
C ILE A 231 22.10 -1.07 -19.43
N GLN A 232 21.04 -1.46 -20.13
CA GLN A 232 20.95 -1.39 -21.60
C GLN A 232 19.78 -0.54 -22.02
N SER A 233 19.73 -0.19 -23.31
CA SER A 233 18.58 0.48 -23.92
C SER A 233 17.38 -0.45 -23.95
N TYR A 234 16.19 0.07 -23.64
CA TYR A 234 14.96 -0.72 -23.67
C TYR A 234 14.58 -1.22 -25.07
N ASP A 235 14.15 -2.48 -25.12
CA ASP A 235 13.30 -2.92 -26.22
C ASP A 235 11.86 -2.41 -26.00
N VAL A 236 11.53 -1.29 -26.62
CA VAL A 236 10.21 -0.66 -26.51
C VAL A 236 9.06 -1.51 -27.05
N ASN A 237 9.38 -2.58 -27.80
CA ASN A 237 8.41 -3.53 -28.32
C ASN A 237 8.16 -4.71 -27.41
N SER A 238 8.97 -4.90 -26.38
CA SER A 238 8.79 -5.99 -25.40
C SER A 238 7.47 -5.87 -24.63
N GLU A 239 6.91 -7.00 -24.24
CA GLU A 239 5.69 -7.07 -23.41
C GLU A 239 5.88 -6.40 -22.04
N ILE A 240 7.08 -6.54 -21.45
CA ILE A 240 7.42 -5.89 -20.19
C ILE A 240 7.36 -4.38 -20.32
N TYR A 241 8.02 -3.83 -21.35
CA TYR A 241 8.04 -2.38 -21.57
C TYR A 241 6.63 -1.84 -21.77
N LYS A 242 5.86 -2.39 -22.72
CA LYS A 242 4.49 -1.95 -23.04
C LYS A 242 3.56 -2.03 -21.82
N LYS A 243 3.61 -3.13 -21.07
CA LYS A 243 2.75 -3.34 -19.91
C LYS A 243 3.07 -2.38 -18.77
N TYR A 244 4.36 -2.19 -18.47
CA TYR A 244 4.77 -1.50 -17.26
C TYR A 244 5.20 -0.03 -17.46
N THR A 245 5.06 0.50 -18.68
CA THR A 245 5.03 1.95 -18.99
C THR A 245 3.62 2.46 -19.26
N ASN A 246 2.60 1.59 -19.23
CA ASN A 246 1.21 1.96 -19.47
C ASN A 246 0.66 2.86 -18.36
N LEU A 247 0.00 3.97 -18.75
CA LEU A 247 -0.56 5.01 -17.88
C LEU A 247 -2.11 5.00 -17.86
N SER A 248 -2.76 3.93 -18.33
CA SER A 248 -4.22 3.89 -18.48
C SER A 248 -4.98 3.62 -17.17
N HIS A 249 -4.31 3.22 -16.09
CA HIS A 249 -4.95 2.94 -14.81
C HIS A 249 -5.23 4.24 -14.04
N LYS A 250 -6.41 4.37 -13.39
CA LYS A 250 -6.80 5.61 -12.66
C LYS A 250 -5.81 6.06 -11.57
N HIS A 251 -5.05 5.13 -11.00
CA HIS A 251 -4.03 5.41 -9.99
C HIS A 251 -2.59 5.40 -10.57
N ILE A 252 -2.45 5.47 -11.89
CA ILE A 252 -1.16 5.61 -12.59
C ILE A 252 -1.32 6.71 -13.62
N ILE A 253 -0.90 7.92 -13.28
CA ILE A 253 -1.16 9.10 -14.09
C ILE A 253 0.10 9.68 -14.75
N ARG A 254 -0.09 10.41 -15.84
CA ARG A 254 0.98 11.11 -16.52
C ARG A 254 1.32 12.41 -15.80
N LEU A 255 2.60 12.63 -15.54
CA LEU A 255 3.11 13.75 -14.76
C LEU A 255 4.31 14.44 -15.46
N ASP A 256 4.20 14.74 -16.75
CA ASP A 256 5.31 15.22 -17.59
C ASP A 256 6.04 16.45 -16.99
N SER A 257 5.31 17.48 -16.57
CA SER A 257 5.91 18.70 -16.02
C SER A 257 6.68 18.44 -14.71
N LEU A 258 6.13 17.62 -13.84
CA LEU A 258 6.77 17.28 -12.57
C LEU A 258 7.98 16.37 -12.82
N ALA A 259 7.84 15.36 -13.67
CA ALA A 259 8.92 14.45 -14.02
C ALA A 259 10.11 15.22 -14.60
N HIS A 260 9.87 16.10 -15.57
CA HIS A 260 10.93 16.95 -16.14
C HIS A 260 11.55 17.90 -15.11
N CYS A 261 10.76 18.48 -14.21
CA CYS A 261 11.27 19.33 -13.13
C CYS A 261 12.22 18.56 -12.19
N ILE A 262 11.94 17.26 -11.96
CA ILE A 262 12.77 16.41 -11.09
C ILE A 262 14.05 15.97 -11.78
N VAL A 263 13.96 15.46 -13.01
CA VAL A 263 15.11 14.81 -13.66
C VAL A 263 15.89 15.74 -14.60
N GLY A 264 15.33 16.91 -14.99
CA GLY A 264 15.95 17.79 -15.98
C GLY A 264 16.22 17.08 -17.29
N ASP A 265 17.45 17.15 -17.76
CA ASP A 265 17.93 16.52 -19.01
C ASP A 265 18.52 15.11 -18.80
N GLU A 266 18.39 14.52 -17.60
CA GLU A 266 18.90 13.17 -17.34
C GLU A 266 18.11 12.13 -18.16
N THR A 267 18.83 11.27 -18.88
CA THR A 267 18.26 10.24 -19.76
C THR A 267 18.56 8.80 -19.30
N ASN A 268 19.50 8.62 -18.36
CA ASN A 268 19.79 7.30 -17.82
C ASN A 268 18.64 6.85 -16.89
N PRO A 269 17.96 5.73 -17.17
CA PRO A 269 16.78 5.31 -16.38
C PRO A 269 17.07 5.08 -14.90
N TYR A 270 18.27 4.62 -14.56
CA TYR A 270 18.67 4.43 -13.17
C TYR A 270 18.86 5.77 -12.45
N LEU A 271 19.56 6.72 -13.08
CA LEU A 271 19.74 8.05 -12.49
C LEU A 271 18.43 8.81 -12.36
N GLN A 272 17.52 8.66 -13.33
CA GLN A 272 16.15 9.16 -13.21
C GLN A 272 15.42 8.56 -12.00
N SER A 273 15.53 7.24 -11.80
CA SER A 273 14.95 6.53 -10.65
C SER A 273 15.51 7.06 -9.32
N GLU A 274 16.83 7.29 -9.24
CA GLU A 274 17.50 7.84 -8.05
C GLU A 274 17.01 9.26 -7.72
N LEU A 275 16.88 10.12 -8.74
CA LEU A 275 16.36 11.49 -8.57
C LEU A 275 14.89 11.50 -8.13
N VAL A 276 14.04 10.66 -8.71
CA VAL A 276 12.63 10.54 -8.32
C VAL A 276 12.51 9.97 -6.90
N TYR A 277 13.30 8.96 -6.54
CA TYR A 277 13.36 8.40 -5.19
C TYR A 277 13.73 9.48 -4.16
N GLU A 278 14.80 10.24 -4.39
CA GLU A 278 15.24 11.30 -3.49
C GLU A 278 14.19 12.41 -3.37
N TYR A 279 13.61 12.83 -4.50
CA TYR A 279 12.55 13.83 -4.51
C TYR A 279 11.36 13.42 -3.65
N ILE A 280 10.82 12.22 -3.84
CA ILE A 280 9.66 11.74 -3.07
C ILE A 280 10.01 11.58 -1.59
N SER A 281 11.14 10.92 -1.30
CA SER A 281 11.58 10.64 0.07
C SER A 281 11.84 11.92 0.87
N SER A 282 12.30 13.00 0.22
CA SER A 282 12.61 14.28 0.88
C SER A 282 11.43 15.25 0.92
N THR A 283 10.44 15.10 0.01
CA THR A 283 9.37 16.10 -0.15
C THR A 283 8.10 15.74 0.61
N TYR A 284 7.71 14.45 0.64
CA TYR A 284 6.43 14.03 1.18
C TYR A 284 6.59 13.30 2.53
N PRO A 285 6.26 13.96 3.68
CA PRO A 285 6.25 13.30 4.97
C PRO A 285 5.23 12.16 5.02
N TRP A 286 5.51 11.15 5.83
CA TRP A 286 4.57 10.06 6.04
C TRP A 286 3.40 10.51 6.92
N ALA A 287 2.18 10.15 6.51
CA ALA A 287 0.98 10.30 7.32
C ALA A 287 0.07 9.09 7.15
N GLY A 288 -0.72 8.80 8.18
CA GLY A 288 -1.66 7.69 8.11
C GLY A 288 -2.77 7.97 7.09
N ALA A 289 -2.84 7.17 6.03
CA ALA A 289 -3.81 7.31 4.96
C ALA A 289 -5.25 7.10 5.41
N ARG A 290 -6.17 7.71 4.70
CA ARG A 290 -7.55 7.27 4.61
C ARG A 290 -7.65 6.04 3.72
N GLU A 291 -8.82 5.40 3.68
CA GLU A 291 -8.99 4.19 2.86
C GLU A 291 -8.81 4.49 1.36
N TYR A 292 -7.96 3.74 0.69
CA TYR A 292 -7.57 3.96 -0.72
C TYR A 292 -8.77 3.94 -1.67
N SER A 293 -9.76 3.08 -1.41
CA SER A 293 -10.99 3.01 -2.21
C SER A 293 -11.81 4.31 -2.19
N THR A 294 -11.58 5.20 -1.21
CA THR A 294 -12.22 6.52 -1.09
C THR A 294 -11.46 7.64 -1.81
N ILE A 295 -10.31 7.32 -2.42
CA ILE A 295 -9.46 8.26 -3.15
C ILE A 295 -9.63 8.02 -4.65
N GLU A 296 -10.02 9.05 -5.38
CA GLU A 296 -10.25 8.95 -6.82
C GLU A 296 -8.95 8.67 -7.59
N CYS A 297 -7.90 9.41 -7.28
CA CYS A 297 -6.57 9.27 -7.87
C CYS A 297 -5.49 9.46 -6.80
N ILE A 298 -4.83 8.38 -6.41
CA ILE A 298 -3.87 8.41 -5.30
C ILE A 298 -2.64 9.28 -5.58
N PRO A 299 -1.96 9.22 -6.74
CA PRO A 299 -0.83 10.12 -6.99
C PRO A 299 -1.22 11.60 -6.94
N GLN A 300 -2.39 11.97 -7.48
CA GLN A 300 -2.88 13.35 -7.40
C GLN A 300 -3.16 13.76 -5.96
N TYR A 301 -3.75 12.87 -5.15
CA TYR A 301 -3.97 13.10 -3.72
C TYR A 301 -2.65 13.43 -2.99
N VAL A 302 -1.57 12.68 -3.24
CA VAL A 302 -0.24 12.98 -2.64
C VAL A 302 0.26 14.36 -3.04
N LEU A 303 0.08 14.72 -4.32
CA LEU A 303 0.48 16.05 -4.82
C LEU A 303 -0.32 17.18 -4.19
N ASP A 304 -1.62 16.98 -3.95
CA ASP A 304 -2.52 17.99 -3.38
C ASP A 304 -2.32 18.10 -1.87
N GLU A 305 -2.32 16.99 -1.15
CA GLU A 305 -2.23 16.96 0.32
C GLU A 305 -0.81 17.09 0.87
N LYS A 306 0.22 17.05 0.00
CA LYS A 306 1.64 17.22 0.37
C LYS A 306 2.18 16.18 1.36
N HIS A 307 1.56 15.05 1.46
CA HIS A 307 1.97 13.90 2.28
C HIS A 307 1.43 12.59 1.69
N GLY A 308 1.91 11.47 2.20
CA GLY A 308 1.37 10.16 1.84
C GLY A 308 1.91 9.04 2.73
N ASP A 309 1.20 7.90 2.78
CA ASP A 309 1.74 6.68 3.34
C ASP A 309 2.55 5.88 2.31
N CYS A 310 2.96 4.65 2.65
CA CYS A 310 3.81 3.83 1.81
C CYS A 310 3.22 3.57 0.42
N GLY A 311 1.95 3.16 0.33
CA GLY A 311 1.32 2.86 -0.95
C GLY A 311 1.03 4.10 -1.77
N GLN A 312 0.68 5.21 -1.13
CA GLN A 312 0.41 6.47 -1.81
C GLN A 312 1.67 7.01 -2.50
N VAL A 313 2.80 7.04 -1.82
CA VAL A 313 4.06 7.49 -2.42
C VAL A 313 4.65 6.48 -3.41
N ALA A 314 4.40 5.18 -3.21
CA ALA A 314 4.79 4.16 -4.20
C ALA A 314 4.04 4.33 -5.53
N LEU A 315 2.74 4.63 -5.51
CA LEU A 315 1.97 4.91 -6.72
C LEU A 315 2.39 6.22 -7.40
N LEU A 316 2.78 7.24 -6.63
CA LEU A 316 3.38 8.47 -7.19
C LEU A 316 4.72 8.14 -7.89
N TYR A 317 5.59 7.35 -7.25
CA TYR A 317 6.85 6.89 -7.84
C TYR A 317 6.62 6.14 -9.15
N ILE A 318 5.71 5.16 -9.16
CA ILE A 318 5.38 4.38 -10.35
C ILE A 318 4.84 5.29 -11.48
N SER A 319 4.00 6.27 -11.15
CA SER A 319 3.47 7.24 -12.12
C SER A 319 4.59 8.08 -12.75
N LEU A 320 5.53 8.58 -11.97
CA LEU A 320 6.68 9.35 -12.46
C LEU A 320 7.59 8.49 -13.32
N MET A 321 7.96 7.29 -12.87
CA MET A 321 8.81 6.38 -13.64
C MET A 321 8.18 6.00 -14.99
N ARG A 322 6.88 5.65 -14.99
CA ARG A 322 6.18 5.34 -16.24
C ARG A 322 6.03 6.55 -17.16
N THR A 323 5.90 7.75 -16.61
CA THR A 323 5.91 9.01 -17.39
C THR A 323 7.25 9.22 -18.09
N LEU A 324 8.34 8.88 -17.42
CA LEU A 324 9.71 8.93 -17.97
C LEU A 324 10.02 7.78 -18.95
N GLY A 325 9.07 6.86 -19.19
CA GLY A 325 9.27 5.69 -20.04
C GLY A 325 10.08 4.56 -19.37
N VAL A 326 10.19 4.58 -18.06
CA VAL A 326 10.84 3.54 -17.27
C VAL A 326 9.78 2.57 -16.73
N PRO A 327 9.84 1.26 -17.08
CA PRO A 327 8.86 0.30 -16.62
C PRO A 327 8.92 0.15 -15.09
N ALA A 328 7.76 0.33 -14.43
CA ALA A 328 7.65 0.21 -12.99
C ALA A 328 6.36 -0.51 -12.60
N ARG A 329 6.40 -1.28 -11.50
CA ARG A 329 5.25 -2.04 -11.01
C ARG A 329 5.09 -1.94 -9.50
N TRP A 330 3.89 -2.28 -9.06
CA TRP A 330 3.47 -2.34 -7.66
C TRP A 330 3.79 -3.69 -7.04
N GLU A 331 4.20 -3.69 -5.78
CA GLU A 331 4.26 -4.85 -4.92
C GLU A 331 3.81 -4.45 -3.51
N SER A 332 3.03 -5.30 -2.83
CA SER A 332 2.55 -5.00 -1.49
C SER A 332 2.35 -6.23 -0.62
N GLY A 333 2.24 -5.99 0.69
CA GLY A 333 2.06 -7.04 1.68
C GLY A 333 2.31 -6.53 3.10
N TRP A 334 3.26 -7.14 3.79
CA TRP A 334 3.63 -6.76 5.15
C TRP A 334 5.15 -6.61 5.27
N MET A 335 5.54 -5.70 6.11
CA MET A 335 6.87 -5.64 6.70
C MET A 335 6.82 -6.37 8.03
N LEU A 336 7.61 -7.43 8.17
CA LEU A 336 7.63 -8.32 9.33
C LEU A 336 8.89 -8.13 10.20
N HIS A 337 9.42 -6.92 10.26
CA HIS A 337 10.52 -6.60 11.17
C HIS A 337 10.13 -6.97 12.61
N PRO A 338 10.94 -7.71 13.36
CA PRO A 338 10.63 -8.08 14.74
C PRO A 338 10.38 -6.87 15.66
N TRP A 339 11.02 -5.74 15.35
CA TRP A 339 10.89 -4.47 16.09
C TRP A 339 9.79 -3.56 15.54
N SER A 340 9.33 -3.75 14.30
CA SER A 340 8.32 -2.88 13.68
C SER A 340 7.52 -3.61 12.60
N LYS A 341 6.44 -4.26 12.99
CA LYS A 341 5.55 -4.97 12.05
C LYS A 341 4.41 -4.08 11.58
N ASN A 342 4.22 -3.97 10.25
CA ASN A 342 3.12 -3.21 9.66
C ASN A 342 2.73 -3.74 8.28
N LEU A 343 1.54 -3.33 7.80
CA LEU A 343 1.20 -3.33 6.37
C LEU A 343 2.19 -2.45 5.63
N HIS A 344 2.60 -2.87 4.43
CA HIS A 344 3.59 -2.12 3.69
C HIS A 344 3.49 -2.33 2.18
N ASP A 345 3.79 -1.26 1.46
CA ASP A 345 3.75 -1.19 0.00
C ASP A 345 5.04 -0.61 -0.54
N TRP A 346 5.47 -1.10 -1.71
CA TRP A 346 6.66 -0.64 -2.39
C TRP A 346 6.53 -0.80 -3.90
N ALA A 347 7.56 -0.44 -4.63
CA ALA A 347 7.63 -0.56 -6.07
C ALA A 347 8.78 -1.46 -6.52
N GLU A 348 8.73 -1.88 -7.76
CA GLU A 348 9.88 -2.39 -8.50
C GLU A 348 10.00 -1.62 -9.80
N VAL A 349 11.23 -1.35 -10.21
CA VAL A 349 11.58 -0.73 -11.48
C VAL A 349 12.37 -1.72 -12.33
N TYR A 350 12.09 -1.77 -13.63
CA TYR A 350 12.78 -2.66 -14.54
C TYR A 350 13.88 -1.91 -15.28
N PHE A 351 15.09 -2.41 -15.21
CA PHE A 351 16.20 -1.94 -16.04
C PHE A 351 16.60 -3.02 -17.04
N GLU A 352 16.64 -2.65 -18.32
CA GLU A 352 17.04 -3.57 -19.38
C GLU A 352 18.47 -4.05 -19.15
N GLY A 353 18.73 -5.36 -19.36
CA GLY A 353 19.99 -6.00 -19.05
C GLY A 353 20.18 -6.42 -17.57
N ILE A 354 19.28 -6.01 -16.67
CA ILE A 354 19.34 -6.28 -15.21
C ILE A 354 18.12 -7.03 -14.73
N GLY A 355 16.92 -6.56 -15.12
CA GLY A 355 15.64 -7.07 -14.65
C GLY A 355 14.98 -6.16 -13.60
N TRP A 356 14.11 -6.73 -12.76
CA TRP A 356 13.37 -6.01 -11.73
C TRP A 356 14.24 -5.70 -10.53
N VAL A 357 14.29 -4.43 -10.17
CA VAL A 357 15.03 -3.86 -9.03
C VAL A 357 14.01 -3.30 -8.03
N PRO A 358 14.03 -3.73 -6.77
CA PRO A 358 13.07 -3.24 -5.77
C PRO A 358 13.41 -1.82 -5.32
N VAL A 359 12.35 -1.04 -5.06
CA VAL A 359 12.43 0.37 -4.62
C VAL A 359 11.38 0.63 -3.55
N ASP A 360 11.79 1.09 -2.38
CA ASP A 360 10.90 1.48 -1.30
C ASP A 360 11.10 2.95 -0.93
N VAL A 361 10.36 3.83 -1.59
CA VAL A 361 10.49 5.29 -1.43
C VAL A 361 10.07 5.77 -0.05
N SER A 362 9.21 5.03 0.64
CA SER A 362 8.75 5.41 1.97
C SER A 362 9.79 5.10 3.04
N PHE A 363 10.57 4.01 2.87
CA PHE A 363 11.56 3.58 3.84
C PHE A 363 12.87 4.38 3.74
N GLY A 364 13.23 4.85 2.56
CA GLY A 364 14.45 5.65 2.32
C GLY A 364 14.56 6.90 3.18
N ARG A 365 13.43 7.46 3.62
CA ARG A 365 13.41 8.62 4.51
C ARG A 365 13.82 8.32 5.95
N TYR A 366 13.87 7.05 6.35
CA TYR A 366 14.18 6.66 7.73
C TYR A 366 15.64 6.30 7.97
N ILE A 367 16.39 5.92 6.93
CA ILE A 367 17.82 5.56 7.09
C ILE A 367 18.69 6.80 7.20
N ASN A 368 19.04 7.17 8.42
CA ASN A 368 19.91 8.32 8.70
C ASN A 368 21.37 7.83 8.89
N SER A 369 22.12 7.83 7.81
CA SER A 369 23.55 7.48 7.80
C SER A 369 24.36 8.48 6.99
N SER A 370 25.61 8.72 7.38
CA SER A 370 26.60 9.45 6.58
C SER A 370 27.10 8.66 5.38
N ASN A 371 26.99 7.32 5.43
CA ASN A 371 27.30 6.44 4.32
C ASN A 371 26.16 6.46 3.29
N GLU A 372 26.48 6.84 2.06
CA GLU A 372 25.50 6.97 0.98
C GLU A 372 24.84 5.64 0.63
N ASN A 373 25.60 4.53 0.58
CA ASN A 373 25.05 3.20 0.28
C ASN A 373 24.04 2.75 1.35
N GLU A 374 24.29 3.07 2.63
CA GLU A 374 23.34 2.79 3.72
C GLU A 374 22.09 3.66 3.58
N ARG A 375 22.28 4.98 3.36
CA ARG A 375 21.19 5.93 3.26
C ARG A 375 20.27 5.67 2.09
N ASN A 376 20.82 5.25 0.96
CA ASN A 376 20.08 4.99 -0.28
C ASN A 376 19.77 3.50 -0.49
N PHE A 377 19.93 2.65 0.53
CA PHE A 377 19.74 1.20 0.43
C PHE A 377 18.43 0.84 -0.26
N PHE A 378 17.31 1.44 0.17
CA PHE A 378 15.98 1.13 -0.35
C PHE A 378 15.66 1.74 -1.74
N SER A 379 16.60 2.43 -2.37
CA SER A 379 16.45 2.88 -3.76
C SER A 379 16.69 1.77 -4.80
N THR A 380 17.42 0.71 -4.40
CA THR A 380 17.78 -0.42 -5.28
C THR A 380 17.84 -1.75 -4.54
N SER A 381 17.26 -1.82 -3.35
CA SER A 381 17.40 -2.99 -2.48
C SER A 381 16.15 -3.25 -1.67
N MET A 382 16.02 -4.50 -1.21
CA MET A 382 14.96 -4.93 -0.32
C MET A 382 15.54 -5.82 0.78
N ASP A 383 15.02 -5.64 1.99
CA ASP A 383 15.37 -6.45 3.15
C ASP A 383 14.71 -7.84 3.12
N ASN A 384 15.08 -8.68 4.09
CA ASN A 384 14.66 -10.07 4.24
C ASN A 384 13.51 -10.27 5.25
N TYR A 385 12.67 -9.23 5.46
CA TYR A 385 11.49 -9.30 6.33
C TYR A 385 10.19 -8.97 5.58
N ARG A 386 10.20 -9.03 4.25
CA ARG A 386 9.02 -8.75 3.46
C ARG A 386 8.14 -9.98 3.31
N PHE A 387 6.83 -9.75 3.35
CA PHE A 387 5.79 -10.72 3.10
C PHE A 387 4.93 -10.17 1.97
N ALA A 388 5.43 -10.26 0.74
CA ALA A 388 4.71 -9.80 -0.45
C ALA A 388 3.55 -10.73 -0.76
N THR A 389 2.35 -10.20 -0.85
CA THR A 389 1.11 -10.94 -1.10
C THR A 389 0.50 -10.66 -2.45
N ASN A 390 0.87 -9.53 -3.06
CA ASN A 390 0.40 -9.15 -4.39
C ASN A 390 1.40 -8.27 -5.16
N ASN A 391 1.34 -8.38 -6.48
CA ASN A 391 2.17 -7.62 -7.43
C ASN A 391 1.35 -6.95 -8.55
N GLY A 392 0.09 -6.69 -8.28
CA GLY A 392 -0.83 -6.01 -9.19
C GLY A 392 -1.78 -5.09 -8.44
N ILE A 393 -2.29 -4.09 -9.14
CA ILE A 393 -3.25 -3.12 -8.61
C ILE A 393 -4.65 -3.55 -9.06
N CYS A 394 -5.62 -3.55 -8.12
CA CYS A 394 -7.04 -3.82 -8.42
C CYS A 394 -7.32 -5.16 -9.12
N SER A 395 -6.53 -6.19 -8.88
CA SER A 395 -6.73 -7.50 -9.52
C SER A 395 -7.86 -8.28 -8.87
N PRO A 396 -8.58 -9.14 -9.65
CA PRO A 396 -9.61 -10.00 -9.09
C PRO A 396 -9.04 -11.00 -8.07
N LEU A 397 -9.85 -11.37 -7.10
CA LEU A 397 -9.56 -12.46 -6.17
C LEU A 397 -9.98 -13.83 -6.78
N TYR A 398 -9.48 -14.91 -6.21
CA TYR A 398 -9.88 -16.26 -6.62
C TYR A 398 -10.31 -17.10 -5.39
N PRO A 399 -11.53 -17.68 -5.41
CA PRO A 399 -12.63 -17.42 -6.36
C PRO A 399 -13.01 -15.95 -6.41
N GLU A 400 -13.66 -15.52 -7.50
CA GLU A 400 -14.06 -14.12 -7.67
C GLU A 400 -15.08 -13.69 -6.61
N LYS A 401 -14.90 -12.51 -6.03
CA LYS A 401 -15.88 -11.89 -5.12
C LYS A 401 -17.13 -11.45 -5.87
N LYS A 402 -18.26 -11.60 -5.20
CA LYS A 402 -19.56 -11.15 -5.71
C LYS A 402 -19.76 -9.65 -5.53
N PHE A 403 -19.33 -9.11 -4.39
CA PHE A 403 -19.51 -7.70 -4.04
C PHE A 403 -18.20 -6.91 -4.14
N ILE A 404 -18.31 -5.57 -4.08
CA ILE A 404 -17.15 -4.67 -4.08
C ILE A 404 -16.16 -5.05 -2.96
N ARG A 405 -14.87 -4.92 -3.25
CA ARG A 405 -13.81 -5.17 -2.26
C ARG A 405 -13.74 -4.06 -1.23
N SER A 406 -13.35 -4.42 0.00
CA SER A 406 -13.00 -3.46 1.04
C SER A 406 -11.78 -2.63 0.65
N GLU A 407 -10.75 -3.31 0.11
CA GLU A 407 -9.57 -2.65 -0.45
C GLU A 407 -9.50 -2.89 -1.95
N THR A 408 -9.43 -1.81 -2.72
CA THR A 408 -9.48 -1.88 -4.18
C THR A 408 -8.10 -1.79 -4.84
N ILE A 409 -7.05 -1.47 -4.10
CA ILE A 409 -5.68 -1.31 -4.63
C ILE A 409 -4.85 -2.55 -4.40
N ASP A 410 -4.71 -2.95 -3.15
CA ASP A 410 -3.89 -4.08 -2.71
C ASP A 410 -4.72 -5.27 -2.20
N PHE A 411 -4.03 -6.25 -1.60
CA PHE A 411 -4.64 -7.37 -0.91
C PHE A 411 -3.75 -7.83 0.24
N GLN A 412 -3.74 -7.05 1.32
CA GLN A 412 -2.87 -7.28 2.47
C GLN A 412 -3.62 -7.83 3.69
N MET A 413 -4.88 -7.43 3.84
CA MET A 413 -5.66 -7.67 5.04
C MET A 413 -6.61 -8.86 4.93
N GLY A 414 -7.00 -9.21 3.73
CA GLY A 414 -8.07 -10.12 3.43
C GLY A 414 -9.37 -9.41 3.07
N GLU A 415 -10.38 -10.19 2.69
CA GLU A 415 -11.71 -9.72 2.31
C GLU A 415 -12.76 -10.66 2.87
N VAL A 416 -13.90 -10.12 3.23
CA VAL A 416 -15.02 -10.87 3.78
C VAL A 416 -16.32 -10.43 3.10
N GLU A 417 -17.18 -11.40 2.74
CA GLU A 417 -18.54 -11.12 2.31
C GLU A 417 -19.52 -12.19 2.81
N THR A 418 -20.79 -11.83 2.89
CA THR A 418 -21.92 -12.74 3.10
C THR A 418 -22.76 -12.82 1.82
N THR A 419 -23.87 -13.53 1.84
CA THR A 419 -24.81 -13.52 0.71
C THR A 419 -25.49 -12.16 0.54
N GLU A 420 -25.52 -11.33 1.58
CA GLU A 420 -26.17 -10.02 1.59
C GLU A 420 -25.25 -8.87 1.11
N GLY A 421 -23.92 -9.04 1.22
CA GLY A 421 -23.00 -7.97 0.84
C GLY A 421 -21.56 -8.14 1.32
N ASN A 422 -20.73 -7.16 0.98
CA ASN A 422 -19.37 -7.07 1.48
C ASN A 422 -19.34 -6.59 2.93
N LEU A 423 -18.50 -7.20 3.75
CA LEU A 423 -18.24 -6.77 5.11
C LEU A 423 -16.98 -5.91 5.14
N PHE A 424 -17.16 -4.60 5.28
CA PHE A 424 -16.07 -3.62 5.32
C PHE A 424 -15.34 -3.59 6.67
N TYR A 425 -14.12 -3.05 6.69
CA TYR A 425 -13.47 -2.64 7.93
C TYR A 425 -14.30 -1.53 8.63
N PRO A 426 -14.51 -1.55 9.93
CA PRO A 426 -13.98 -2.40 11.00
C PRO A 426 -14.91 -3.58 11.38
N GLY A 427 -15.78 -4.08 10.50
CA GLY A 427 -16.74 -5.16 10.80
C GLY A 427 -16.09 -6.50 11.19
N TRP A 428 -14.77 -6.61 11.04
CA TRP A 428 -13.99 -7.79 11.39
C TRP A 428 -12.55 -7.42 11.77
N ALA A 429 -11.85 -8.33 12.45
CA ALA A 429 -10.50 -8.13 12.90
C ALA A 429 -9.55 -9.13 12.24
N LYS A 430 -8.39 -8.64 11.77
CA LYS A 430 -7.29 -9.47 11.27
C LYS A 430 -6.10 -9.45 12.22
N LYS A 431 -5.34 -10.53 12.22
CA LYS A 431 -4.05 -10.61 12.93
C LYS A 431 -3.06 -11.42 12.10
N LEU A 432 -1.86 -10.87 11.88
CA LEU A 432 -0.69 -11.62 11.42
C LEU A 432 0.29 -11.72 12.60
N GLU A 433 0.71 -12.93 12.93
CA GLU A 433 1.56 -13.25 14.06
C GLU A 433 2.79 -14.02 13.57
N ILE A 434 3.97 -13.55 13.92
CA ILE A 434 5.22 -14.26 13.64
C ILE A 434 5.40 -15.34 14.71
N LEU A 435 5.47 -16.60 14.29
CA LEU A 435 5.66 -17.73 15.20
C LEU A 435 7.15 -18.06 15.37
N SER A 436 7.94 -17.95 14.32
CA SER A 436 9.40 -18.06 14.38
C SER A 436 10.05 -17.43 13.17
N ILE A 437 11.28 -16.96 13.36
CA ILE A 437 12.22 -16.56 12.30
C ILE A 437 13.49 -17.38 12.50
N THR A 438 13.96 -17.99 11.42
CA THR A 438 15.18 -18.84 11.44
C THR A 438 16.05 -18.48 10.25
N GLU A 439 17.31 -18.16 10.48
CA GLU A 439 18.29 -17.91 9.42
C GLU A 439 18.49 -19.14 8.55
N LEU A 440 18.59 -18.94 7.25
CA LEU A 440 18.93 -19.97 6.25
C LEU A 440 20.44 -19.92 5.97
N LYS A 441 21.06 -21.07 6.10
CA LYS A 441 22.50 -21.23 5.85
C LYS A 441 22.79 -21.36 4.35
#